data_981dee7a772bed25518f460ac07a0a15
#
_entry.id   981dee7a772bed25518f460ac07a0a15
#
_cell.length_a   1.000
_cell.length_b   1.000
_cell.length_c   1.000
_cell.angle_alpha   90.00
_cell.angle_beta   90.00
_cell.angle_gamma   90.00
#
_symmetry.space_group_name_H-M   'P 1'
#
loop_
_entity.id
_entity.type
_entity.pdbx_description
1 polymer ?
#
loop_
_entity_poly.entity_id
_entity_poly.type
_entity_poly.pdbx_seq_one_letter_code
_entity_poly.pdbx_strand_id
1 'polypeptide(L)'
;MQHLFSTFYLQLNRVSTDFMRYLYDEIHWQNRLIAIIGSRGTGKTTLLLQHIKLNFQPSSGEALYASLDNLWFSTHSLIYLADEFAKQGGKYLYLDEVHNYIGWSREIKNIYDSYPDMKIVFTGSSLLEVYKGEADLSRRAITYQLFGLSFREFLEFEYGIKHDSVSVDDIMVNHTKLALTIVEEIKPLVAFNEYIRYGYFPYYKEDKELYNMRLLSTLNTIIEVDLPAMEKIDYYSVVKIKKLFAVLADLVPFTPNVTQLSHDIETTRVSLLNYLYYLDKAHAIMLLNKVSGGIKQMSKPDKVYLDNTCLLYTSDAADE
;
A
#
# COMPACT_ATOMS: atom_id res chain seq x y z
N MET A 1 -15.76 -19.31 -13.66
CA MET A 1 -16.39 -18.03 -13.32
C MET A 1 -17.35 -18.09 -12.12
N GLN A 2 -18.29 -19.05 -12.01
CA GLN A 2 -19.24 -19.11 -10.87
C GLN A 2 -18.55 -19.09 -9.50
N HIS A 3 -17.44 -19.78 -9.33
CA HIS A 3 -16.65 -19.76 -8.08
C HIS A 3 -16.10 -18.34 -7.76
N LEU A 4 -15.61 -17.61 -8.74
CA LEU A 4 -15.12 -16.23 -8.52
C LEU A 4 -16.26 -15.31 -8.10
N PHE A 5 -17.43 -15.39 -8.73
CA PHE A 5 -18.61 -14.63 -8.31
C PHE A 5 -19.08 -15.00 -6.89
N SER A 6 -19.08 -16.27 -6.54
CA SER A 6 -19.46 -16.70 -5.17
C SER A 6 -18.51 -16.13 -4.12
N THR A 7 -17.19 -16.18 -4.37
CA THR A 7 -16.19 -15.59 -3.46
C THR A 7 -16.35 -14.08 -3.38
N PHE A 8 -16.53 -13.42 -4.52
CA PHE A 8 -16.76 -11.98 -4.59
C PHE A 8 -17.98 -11.55 -3.76
N TYR A 9 -19.14 -12.20 -3.91
CA TYR A 9 -20.34 -11.84 -3.15
C TYR A 9 -20.18 -12.07 -1.65
N LEU A 10 -19.48 -13.11 -1.24
CA LEU A 10 -19.16 -13.34 0.18
C LEU A 10 -18.31 -12.20 0.76
N GLN A 11 -17.30 -11.74 0.04
CA GLN A 11 -16.45 -10.63 0.46
C GLN A 11 -17.23 -9.30 0.45
N LEU A 12 -18.03 -9.04 -0.58
CA LEU A 12 -18.84 -7.83 -0.71
C LEU A 12 -19.86 -7.68 0.43
N ASN A 13 -20.44 -8.78 0.87
CA ASN A 13 -21.40 -8.77 1.99
C ASN A 13 -20.73 -8.45 3.33
N ARG A 14 -19.46 -8.82 3.51
CA ARG A 14 -18.71 -8.62 4.75
C ARG A 14 -18.10 -7.23 4.89
N VAL A 15 -17.84 -6.54 3.78
CA VAL A 15 -17.19 -5.24 3.83
C VAL A 15 -18.14 -4.19 4.43
N SER A 16 -17.66 -3.45 5.44
CA SER A 16 -18.36 -2.29 5.98
C SER A 16 -18.08 -1.04 5.13
N THR A 17 -19.02 -0.12 5.10
CA THR A 17 -18.90 1.23 4.52
C THR A 17 -18.98 2.33 5.57
N ASP A 18 -18.91 1.99 6.86
CA ASP A 18 -19.01 2.93 7.97
C ASP A 18 -17.80 3.88 8.06
N PHE A 19 -16.66 3.41 7.58
CA PHE A 19 -15.43 4.20 7.47
C PHE A 19 -14.88 4.12 6.06
N MET A 20 -14.58 5.28 5.47
CA MET A 20 -14.02 5.40 4.12
C MET A 20 -12.65 6.06 4.19
N ARG A 21 -11.71 5.52 3.42
CA ARG A 21 -10.38 6.13 3.29
C ARG A 21 -10.46 7.45 2.51
N TYR A 22 -9.65 8.44 2.91
CA TYR A 22 -9.60 9.75 2.23
C TYR A 22 -9.40 9.63 0.70
N LEU A 23 -8.62 8.65 0.29
CA LEU A 23 -8.31 8.40 -1.12
C LEU A 23 -9.56 8.08 -1.95
N TYR A 24 -10.63 7.58 -1.33
CA TYR A 24 -11.87 7.24 -2.03
C TYR A 24 -12.45 8.43 -2.81
N ASP A 25 -12.44 9.61 -2.20
CA ASP A 25 -12.95 10.84 -2.78
C ASP A 25 -11.97 11.48 -3.78
N GLU A 26 -10.69 11.16 -3.70
CA GLU A 26 -9.66 11.66 -4.61
C GLU A 26 -9.55 10.86 -5.91
N ILE A 27 -10.02 9.60 -5.91
CA ILE A 27 -9.96 8.75 -7.10
C ILE A 27 -10.98 9.18 -8.13
N HIS A 28 -10.52 9.51 -9.34
CA HIS A 28 -11.36 9.72 -10.50
C HIS A 28 -11.86 8.39 -11.10
N TRP A 29 -12.84 7.75 -10.45
CA TRP A 29 -13.39 6.43 -10.78
C TRP A 29 -13.92 6.28 -12.20
N GLN A 30 -14.09 7.39 -12.93
CA GLN A 30 -14.54 7.38 -14.32
C GLN A 30 -13.44 6.98 -15.32
N ASN A 31 -12.18 6.98 -14.92
CA ASN A 31 -11.08 6.55 -15.77
C ASN A 31 -11.19 5.06 -16.12
N ARG A 32 -10.75 4.72 -17.32
CA ARG A 32 -10.83 3.34 -17.84
C ARG A 32 -9.83 2.39 -17.21
N LEU A 33 -8.69 2.89 -16.76
CA LEU A 33 -7.65 2.08 -16.12
C LEU A 33 -7.07 2.82 -14.91
N ILE A 34 -7.32 2.27 -13.75
CA ILE A 34 -6.89 2.82 -12.46
C ILE A 34 -6.01 1.80 -11.74
N ALA A 35 -4.87 2.24 -11.26
CA ALA A 35 -3.99 1.48 -10.38
C ALA A 35 -4.06 2.06 -8.96
N ILE A 36 -4.29 1.23 -7.95
CA ILE A 36 -4.21 1.60 -6.54
C ILE A 36 -3.09 0.78 -5.91
N ILE A 37 -1.97 1.43 -5.64
CA ILE A 37 -0.78 0.79 -5.06
C ILE A 37 -0.62 1.18 -3.60
N GLY A 38 0.09 0.38 -2.84
CA GLY A 38 0.36 0.66 -1.43
C GLY A 38 0.84 -0.58 -0.69
N SER A 39 1.40 -0.39 0.51
CA SER A 39 1.89 -1.47 1.35
C SER A 39 0.81 -2.49 1.68
N ARG A 40 1.21 -3.71 2.06
CA ARG A 40 0.28 -4.72 2.57
C ARG A 40 -0.43 -4.20 3.81
N GLY A 41 -1.73 -4.48 3.93
CA GLY A 41 -2.52 -4.11 5.10
C GLY A 41 -3.02 -2.67 5.14
N THR A 42 -2.79 -1.84 4.12
CA THR A 42 -3.30 -0.45 4.06
C THR A 42 -4.79 -0.33 3.72
N GLY A 43 -5.46 -1.44 3.36
CA GLY A 43 -6.89 -1.47 3.07
C GLY A 43 -7.27 -1.34 1.59
N LYS A 44 -6.37 -1.64 0.64
CA LYS A 44 -6.64 -1.59 -0.80
C LYS A 44 -7.84 -2.43 -1.22
N THR A 45 -7.86 -3.70 -0.82
CA THR A 45 -8.97 -4.64 -1.06
C THR A 45 -10.30 -4.10 -0.54
N THR A 46 -10.29 -3.56 0.69
CA THR A 46 -11.46 -2.94 1.31
C THR A 46 -11.98 -1.77 0.49
N LEU A 47 -11.08 -0.89 0.03
CA LEU A 47 -11.42 0.27 -0.79
C LEU A 47 -12.09 -0.13 -2.13
N LEU A 48 -11.59 -1.19 -2.81
CA LEU A 48 -12.22 -1.72 -4.01
C LEU A 48 -13.63 -2.24 -3.73
N LEU A 49 -13.77 -3.08 -2.71
CA LEU A 49 -15.06 -3.68 -2.35
C LEU A 49 -16.07 -2.62 -1.88
N GLN A 50 -15.63 -1.59 -1.15
CA GLN A 50 -16.48 -0.46 -0.77
C GLN A 50 -16.97 0.29 -2.00
N HIS A 51 -16.09 0.57 -2.97
CA HIS A 51 -16.51 1.24 -4.21
C HIS A 51 -17.54 0.41 -4.97
N ILE A 52 -17.36 -0.90 -5.07
CA ILE A 52 -18.33 -1.77 -5.72
C ILE A 52 -19.66 -1.75 -4.95
N LYS A 53 -19.62 -1.91 -3.62
CA LYS A 53 -20.82 -1.96 -2.78
C LYS A 53 -21.67 -0.69 -2.85
N LEU A 54 -21.03 0.46 -2.99
CA LEU A 54 -21.72 1.77 -3.04
C LEU A 54 -22.26 2.12 -4.43
N ASN A 55 -21.68 1.58 -5.51
CA ASN A 55 -21.98 2.04 -6.87
C ASN A 55 -22.69 1.00 -7.74
N PHE A 56 -22.70 -0.27 -7.36
CA PHE A 56 -23.27 -1.34 -8.18
C PHE A 56 -24.26 -2.20 -7.38
N GLN A 57 -25.33 -2.59 -8.04
CA GLN A 57 -26.21 -3.62 -7.49
C GLN A 57 -25.58 -4.99 -7.71
N PRO A 58 -25.43 -5.85 -6.68
CA PRO A 58 -24.82 -7.16 -6.83
C PRO A 58 -25.45 -8.04 -7.91
N SER A 59 -26.78 -7.93 -8.10
CA SER A 59 -27.54 -8.67 -9.09
C SER A 59 -27.37 -8.21 -10.53
N SER A 60 -26.75 -7.05 -10.77
CA SER A 60 -26.61 -6.51 -12.15
C SER A 60 -25.59 -7.29 -12.98
N GLY A 61 -24.60 -7.93 -12.34
CA GLY A 61 -23.49 -8.59 -13.04
C GLY A 61 -22.53 -7.64 -13.76
N GLU A 62 -22.70 -6.32 -13.63
CA GLU A 62 -21.87 -5.33 -14.32
C GLU A 62 -20.46 -5.19 -13.74
N ALA A 63 -20.28 -5.50 -12.46
CA ALA A 63 -19.00 -5.43 -11.75
C ALA A 63 -18.56 -6.81 -11.26
N LEU A 64 -17.27 -7.11 -11.41
CA LEU A 64 -16.63 -8.30 -10.87
C LEU A 64 -15.34 -7.94 -10.15
N TYR A 65 -15.19 -8.44 -8.92
CA TYR A 65 -13.92 -8.43 -8.18
C TYR A 65 -13.28 -9.81 -8.25
N ALA A 66 -11.97 -9.85 -8.50
CA ALA A 66 -11.16 -11.06 -8.50
C ALA A 66 -9.77 -10.77 -7.94
N SER A 67 -9.36 -11.54 -6.94
CA SER A 67 -7.97 -11.53 -6.46
C SER A 67 -7.13 -12.47 -7.34
N LEU A 68 -5.99 -11.97 -7.84
CA LEU A 68 -5.13 -12.73 -8.75
C LEU A 68 -4.23 -13.76 -8.05
N ASP A 69 -4.26 -13.83 -6.74
CA ASP A 69 -3.70 -14.93 -5.95
C ASP A 69 -4.63 -16.16 -5.87
N ASN A 70 -5.86 -16.05 -6.37
CA ASN A 70 -6.81 -17.16 -6.38
C ASN A 70 -6.32 -18.28 -7.29
N LEU A 71 -6.39 -19.52 -6.80
CA LEU A 71 -5.98 -20.74 -7.52
C LEU A 71 -6.67 -20.91 -8.88
N TRP A 72 -7.79 -20.26 -9.12
CA TRP A 72 -8.47 -20.24 -10.42
C TRP A 72 -7.52 -19.76 -11.53
N PHE A 73 -6.67 -18.78 -11.22
CA PHE A 73 -5.69 -18.22 -12.18
C PHE A 73 -4.47 -19.11 -12.43
N SER A 74 -4.31 -20.22 -11.72
CA SER A 74 -3.30 -21.23 -12.05
C SER A 74 -3.60 -21.99 -13.35
N THR A 75 -4.87 -22.00 -13.78
CA THR A 75 -5.34 -22.74 -14.95
C THR A 75 -6.06 -21.87 -15.97
N HIS A 76 -6.39 -20.62 -15.67
CA HIS A 76 -7.10 -19.71 -16.55
C HIS A 76 -6.38 -18.37 -16.62
N SER A 77 -6.32 -17.80 -17.83
CA SER A 77 -5.74 -16.47 -18.03
C SER A 77 -6.69 -15.34 -17.64
N LEU A 78 -6.12 -14.18 -17.37
CA LEU A 78 -6.89 -12.96 -17.12
C LEU A 78 -7.66 -12.51 -18.37
N ILE A 79 -7.09 -12.70 -19.56
CA ILE A 79 -7.77 -12.43 -20.82
C ILE A 79 -9.02 -13.32 -20.96
N TYR A 80 -8.93 -14.62 -20.61
CA TYR A 80 -10.08 -15.52 -20.62
C TYR A 80 -11.18 -15.04 -19.66
N LEU A 81 -10.81 -14.58 -18.45
CA LEU A 81 -11.76 -14.01 -17.52
C LEU A 81 -12.47 -12.79 -18.12
N ALA A 82 -11.72 -11.86 -18.71
CA ALA A 82 -12.27 -10.64 -19.30
C ALA A 82 -13.20 -10.93 -20.47
N ASP A 83 -12.85 -11.89 -21.33
CA ASP A 83 -13.68 -12.31 -22.45
C ASP A 83 -15.02 -12.90 -22.00
N GLU A 84 -14.99 -13.84 -21.06
CA GLU A 84 -16.19 -14.45 -20.50
C GLU A 84 -17.04 -13.45 -19.72
N PHE A 85 -16.42 -12.51 -19.02
CA PHE A 85 -17.11 -11.46 -18.27
C PHE A 85 -17.79 -10.46 -19.22
N ALA A 86 -17.11 -10.04 -20.28
CA ALA A 86 -17.68 -9.16 -21.32
C ALA A 86 -18.87 -9.79 -22.03
N LYS A 87 -18.82 -11.10 -22.38
CA LYS A 87 -19.93 -11.85 -22.99
C LYS A 87 -21.18 -11.88 -22.10
N GLN A 88 -21.02 -11.79 -20.79
CA GLN A 88 -22.11 -11.74 -19.80
C GLN A 88 -22.61 -10.31 -19.52
N GLY A 89 -22.10 -9.30 -20.23
CA GLY A 89 -22.47 -7.90 -20.04
C GLY A 89 -21.66 -7.16 -18.98
N GLY A 90 -20.56 -7.76 -18.50
CA GLY A 90 -19.65 -7.15 -17.54
C GLY A 90 -18.93 -5.93 -18.09
N LYS A 91 -18.82 -4.90 -17.26
CA LYS A 91 -18.21 -3.60 -17.64
C LYS A 91 -17.10 -3.14 -16.72
N TYR A 92 -17.10 -3.56 -15.46
CA TYR A 92 -16.19 -3.08 -14.43
C TYR A 92 -15.43 -4.25 -13.82
N LEU A 93 -14.15 -4.36 -14.11
CA LEU A 93 -13.28 -5.43 -13.61
C LEU A 93 -12.34 -4.90 -12.54
N TYR A 94 -12.48 -5.40 -11.33
CA TYR A 94 -11.64 -5.07 -10.17
C TYR A 94 -10.69 -6.23 -9.90
N LEU A 95 -9.39 -5.98 -10.09
CA LEU A 95 -8.33 -6.98 -9.99
C LEU A 95 -7.45 -6.69 -8.77
N ASP A 96 -7.44 -7.58 -7.82
CA ASP A 96 -6.68 -7.39 -6.58
C ASP A 96 -5.36 -8.17 -6.61
N GLU A 97 -4.31 -7.62 -5.99
CA GLU A 97 -2.99 -8.23 -5.83
C GLU A 97 -2.38 -8.72 -7.16
N VAL A 98 -2.43 -7.86 -8.22
CA VAL A 98 -2.01 -8.25 -9.59
C VAL A 98 -0.58 -8.75 -9.68
N HIS A 99 0.31 -8.34 -8.76
CA HIS A 99 1.70 -8.75 -8.72
C HIS A 99 1.90 -10.26 -8.47
N ASN A 100 0.87 -10.95 -7.97
CA ASN A 100 0.90 -12.40 -7.77
C ASN A 100 0.64 -13.20 -9.07
N TYR A 101 0.27 -12.52 -10.18
CA TYR A 101 -0.02 -13.17 -11.46
C TYR A 101 1.05 -12.84 -12.51
N ILE A 102 1.77 -13.85 -12.98
CA ILE A 102 2.83 -13.66 -13.97
C ILE A 102 2.26 -13.17 -15.30
N GLY A 103 2.82 -12.07 -15.84
CA GLY A 103 2.37 -11.49 -17.10
C GLY A 103 1.15 -10.57 -17.00
N TRP A 104 0.70 -10.25 -15.80
CA TRP A 104 -0.46 -9.40 -15.51
C TRP A 104 -0.49 -8.08 -16.30
N SER A 105 0.64 -7.40 -16.43
CA SER A 105 0.71 -6.09 -17.08
C SER A 105 0.45 -6.18 -18.59
N ARG A 106 0.94 -7.24 -19.23
CA ARG A 106 0.68 -7.52 -20.65
C ARG A 106 -0.78 -7.89 -20.89
N GLU A 107 -1.35 -8.71 -20.02
CA GLU A 107 -2.75 -9.11 -20.16
C GLU A 107 -3.71 -7.96 -19.87
N ILE A 108 -3.48 -7.14 -18.84
CA ILE A 108 -4.26 -5.93 -18.58
C ILE A 108 -4.19 -4.96 -19.77
N LYS A 109 -3.00 -4.77 -20.36
CA LYS A 109 -2.87 -3.97 -21.58
C LYS A 109 -3.72 -4.52 -22.71
N ASN A 110 -3.65 -5.83 -22.98
CA ASN A 110 -4.42 -6.46 -24.06
C ASN A 110 -5.93 -6.31 -23.81
N ILE A 111 -6.39 -6.48 -22.58
CA ILE A 111 -7.80 -6.29 -22.23
C ILE A 111 -8.21 -4.83 -22.45
N TYR A 112 -7.41 -3.88 -21.99
CA TYR A 112 -7.65 -2.46 -22.20
C TYR A 112 -7.77 -2.10 -23.67
N ASP A 113 -6.89 -2.65 -24.53
CA ASP A 113 -6.87 -2.36 -25.97
C ASP A 113 -8.02 -3.09 -26.70
N SER A 114 -8.44 -4.28 -26.25
CA SER A 114 -9.45 -5.12 -26.91
C SER A 114 -10.90 -4.83 -26.48
N TYR A 115 -11.12 -4.33 -25.27
CA TYR A 115 -12.45 -4.08 -24.71
C TYR A 115 -12.61 -2.60 -24.34
N PRO A 116 -12.93 -1.71 -25.30
CA PRO A 116 -12.96 -0.26 -25.09
C PRO A 116 -13.97 0.20 -24.04
N ASP A 117 -15.05 -0.55 -23.82
CA ASP A 117 -16.10 -0.22 -22.84
C ASP A 117 -15.82 -0.80 -21.45
N MET A 118 -14.79 -1.64 -21.31
CA MET A 118 -14.41 -2.21 -20.01
C MET A 118 -13.55 -1.25 -19.21
N LYS A 119 -13.94 -1.00 -17.97
CA LYS A 119 -13.15 -0.27 -16.99
C LYS A 119 -12.44 -1.25 -16.07
N ILE A 120 -11.17 -1.00 -15.82
CA ILE A 120 -10.31 -1.87 -15.02
C ILE A 120 -9.75 -1.05 -13.86
N VAL A 121 -9.96 -1.53 -12.65
CA VAL A 121 -9.31 -1.04 -11.45
C VAL A 121 -8.46 -2.17 -10.89
N PHE A 122 -7.19 -1.93 -10.67
CA PHE A 122 -6.34 -2.97 -10.10
C PHE A 122 -5.54 -2.48 -8.91
N THR A 123 -5.22 -3.41 -8.01
CA THR A 123 -4.34 -3.13 -6.87
C THR A 123 -3.07 -3.94 -6.95
N GLY A 124 -2.06 -3.44 -6.26
CA GLY A 124 -0.81 -4.14 -6.09
C GLY A 124 0.04 -3.57 -4.97
N SER A 125 1.17 -4.24 -4.72
CA SER A 125 2.17 -3.74 -3.79
C SER A 125 2.74 -2.40 -4.25
N SER A 126 3.19 -1.55 -3.32
CA SER A 126 3.96 -0.33 -3.60
C SER A 126 5.21 -0.60 -4.47
N LEU A 127 5.76 -1.79 -4.39
CA LEU A 127 6.89 -2.24 -5.22
C LEU A 127 6.58 -2.28 -6.72
N LEU A 128 5.31 -2.24 -7.13
CA LEU A 128 4.95 -2.13 -8.55
C LEU A 128 5.49 -0.86 -9.23
N GLU A 129 5.81 0.19 -8.47
CA GLU A 129 6.49 1.37 -9.01
C GLU A 129 7.88 1.05 -9.56
N VAL A 130 8.56 0.06 -8.98
CA VAL A 130 9.89 -0.40 -9.41
C VAL A 130 9.76 -1.37 -10.58
N TYR A 131 8.66 -2.12 -10.62
CA TYR A 131 8.40 -3.09 -11.65
C TYR A 131 8.18 -2.40 -13.00
N LYS A 132 9.23 -2.32 -13.78
CA LYS A 132 9.18 -1.92 -15.20
C LYS A 132 8.59 -3.07 -15.99
N GLY A 133 7.29 -3.31 -15.84
CA GLY A 133 6.60 -4.37 -16.56
C GLY A 133 6.84 -4.26 -18.08
N GLU A 134 6.93 -5.39 -18.76
CA GLU A 134 7.12 -5.48 -20.21
C GLU A 134 6.04 -4.75 -21.00
N ALA A 135 4.89 -4.44 -20.37
CA ALA A 135 3.80 -3.70 -20.98
C ALA A 135 3.80 -2.23 -20.53
N ASP A 136 3.72 -1.33 -21.49
CA ASP A 136 3.60 0.10 -21.24
C ASP A 136 2.19 0.45 -20.73
N LEU A 137 1.96 0.30 -19.44
CA LEU A 137 0.74 0.76 -18.75
C LEU A 137 0.85 2.22 -18.30
N SER A 138 2.06 2.80 -18.25
CA SER A 138 2.32 4.13 -17.69
C SER A 138 1.55 5.25 -18.40
N ARG A 139 1.21 5.07 -19.69
CA ARG A 139 0.39 6.02 -20.46
C ARG A 139 -1.10 5.76 -20.40
N ARG A 140 -1.53 4.61 -19.83
CA ARG A 140 -2.91 4.16 -19.78
C ARG A 140 -3.51 4.24 -18.38
N ALA A 141 -2.74 3.80 -17.39
CA ALA A 141 -3.19 3.74 -16.01
C ALA A 141 -2.94 5.07 -15.27
N ILE A 142 -3.94 5.52 -14.53
CA ILE A 142 -3.76 6.55 -13.51
C ILE A 142 -3.48 5.84 -12.20
N THR A 143 -2.33 6.14 -11.60
CA THR A 143 -1.88 5.48 -10.38
C THR A 143 -2.14 6.35 -9.17
N TYR A 144 -2.81 5.79 -8.19
CA TYR A 144 -3.05 6.37 -6.87
C TYR A 144 -2.32 5.54 -5.82
N GLN A 145 -1.77 6.22 -4.82
CA GLN A 145 -1.05 5.57 -3.73
C GLN A 145 -1.87 5.62 -2.45
N LEU A 146 -2.14 4.44 -1.87
CA LEU A 146 -2.82 4.30 -0.59
C LEU A 146 -1.79 4.04 0.51
N PHE A 147 -1.54 5.05 1.32
CA PHE A 147 -0.71 4.95 2.52
C PHE A 147 -1.48 4.30 3.67
N GLY A 148 -0.84 4.07 4.82
CA GLY A 148 -1.53 3.74 6.05
C GLY A 148 -2.49 4.85 6.50
N LEU A 149 -3.19 4.64 7.60
CA LEU A 149 -4.09 5.66 8.16
C LEU A 149 -3.29 6.91 8.53
N SER A 150 -3.77 8.07 8.14
CA SER A 150 -3.36 9.34 8.77
C SER A 150 -3.91 9.41 10.19
N PHE A 151 -3.35 10.29 11.03
CA PHE A 151 -3.89 10.49 12.39
C PHE A 151 -5.37 10.90 12.36
N ARG A 152 -5.78 11.70 11.37
CA ARG A 152 -7.18 12.09 11.17
C ARG A 152 -8.08 10.89 10.85
N GLU A 153 -7.65 10.03 9.93
CA GLU A 153 -8.37 8.79 9.62
C GLU A 153 -8.41 7.83 10.81
N PHE A 154 -7.33 7.78 11.60
CA PHE A 154 -7.31 7.00 12.83
C PHE A 154 -8.34 7.49 13.85
N LEU A 155 -8.48 8.82 14.03
CA LEU A 155 -9.50 9.39 14.91
C LEU A 155 -10.92 9.03 14.46
N GLU A 156 -11.20 9.11 13.16
CA GLU A 156 -12.48 8.71 12.61
C GLU A 156 -12.69 7.18 12.77
N PHE A 157 -11.68 6.38 12.43
CA PHE A 157 -11.76 4.93 12.48
C PHE A 157 -11.85 4.37 13.90
N GLU A 158 -11.11 4.91 14.88
CA GLU A 158 -11.07 4.41 16.25
C GLU A 158 -12.19 5.01 17.12
N TYR A 159 -12.41 6.32 17.03
CA TYR A 159 -13.27 7.06 17.94
C TYR A 159 -14.55 7.59 17.27
N GLY A 160 -14.70 7.43 15.96
CA GLY A 160 -15.83 8.00 15.20
C GLY A 160 -15.77 9.53 15.07
N ILE A 161 -14.63 10.15 15.39
CA ILE A 161 -14.44 11.61 15.36
C ILE A 161 -13.91 12.02 14.00
N LYS A 162 -14.72 12.74 13.22
CA LYS A 162 -14.38 13.23 11.90
C LYS A 162 -14.02 14.69 11.92
N HIS A 163 -12.82 15.01 11.46
CA HIS A 163 -12.35 16.39 11.27
C HIS A 163 -11.99 16.63 9.81
N ASP A 164 -12.49 17.72 9.26
CA ASP A 164 -12.11 18.18 7.93
C ASP A 164 -10.68 18.74 7.91
N SER A 165 -10.08 18.81 6.73
CA SER A 165 -8.80 19.49 6.56
C SER A 165 -8.97 20.99 6.75
N VAL A 166 -8.03 21.59 7.48
CA VAL A 166 -8.00 23.03 7.75
C VAL A 166 -6.84 23.64 7.00
N SER A 167 -7.05 24.80 6.38
CA SER A 167 -5.99 25.52 5.67
C SER A 167 -4.96 26.08 6.64
N VAL A 168 -3.73 26.30 6.16
CA VAL A 168 -2.68 26.94 6.96
C VAL A 168 -3.11 28.35 7.41
N ASP A 169 -3.79 29.10 6.56
CA ASP A 169 -4.29 30.44 6.88
C ASP A 169 -5.32 30.40 8.00
N ASP A 170 -6.25 29.43 7.98
CA ASP A 170 -7.22 29.24 9.07
C ASP A 170 -6.53 28.85 10.38
N ILE A 171 -5.50 28.01 10.33
CA ILE A 171 -4.71 27.67 11.51
C ILE A 171 -4.03 28.92 12.08
N MET A 172 -3.42 29.75 11.22
CA MET A 172 -2.73 30.98 11.66
C MET A 172 -3.68 31.98 12.33
N VAL A 173 -4.92 32.08 11.84
CA VAL A 173 -5.90 33.05 12.36
C VAL A 173 -6.72 32.47 13.52
N ASN A 174 -7.11 31.20 13.46
CA ASN A 174 -8.11 30.58 14.33
C ASN A 174 -7.57 29.46 15.21
N HIS A 175 -6.25 29.29 15.36
CA HIS A 175 -5.62 28.14 16.03
C HIS A 175 -6.18 27.88 17.46
N THR A 176 -6.43 28.91 18.23
CA THR A 176 -6.95 28.75 19.61
C THR A 176 -8.36 28.15 19.59
N LYS A 177 -9.25 28.65 18.72
CA LYS A 177 -10.61 28.11 18.61
C LYS A 177 -10.59 26.65 18.13
N LEU A 178 -9.81 26.36 17.10
CA LEU A 178 -9.63 25.02 16.57
C LEU A 178 -9.10 24.05 17.64
N ALA A 179 -8.08 24.47 18.38
CA ALA A 179 -7.50 23.65 19.44
C ALA A 179 -8.51 23.36 20.56
N LEU A 180 -9.28 24.35 21.00
CA LEU A 180 -10.31 24.18 22.03
C LEU A 180 -11.39 23.21 21.58
N THR A 181 -11.89 23.33 20.35
CA THR A 181 -12.88 22.38 19.81
C THR A 181 -12.37 20.93 19.82
N ILE A 182 -11.10 20.73 19.41
CA ILE A 182 -10.51 19.37 19.40
C ILE A 182 -10.34 18.82 20.82
N VAL A 183 -9.88 19.64 21.77
CA VAL A 183 -9.62 19.21 23.15
C VAL A 183 -10.93 18.92 23.91
N GLU A 184 -12.05 19.57 23.56
CA GLU A 184 -13.37 19.27 24.10
C GLU A 184 -13.88 17.89 23.68
N GLU A 185 -13.54 17.44 22.45
CA GLU A 185 -13.99 16.15 21.91
C GLU A 185 -13.08 14.99 22.30
N ILE A 186 -11.76 15.21 22.39
CA ILE A 186 -10.78 14.14 22.63
C ILE A 186 -9.55 14.66 23.37
N LYS A 187 -8.82 13.75 24.00
CA LYS A 187 -7.47 14.01 24.52
C LYS A 187 -6.43 13.73 23.44
N PRO A 188 -6.01 14.74 22.64
CA PRO A 188 -5.28 14.50 21.39
C PRO A 188 -3.93 13.83 21.61
N LEU A 189 -3.20 14.14 22.70
CA LEU A 189 -1.91 13.51 23.01
C LEU A 189 -2.05 12.03 23.37
N VAL A 190 -3.13 11.64 24.05
CA VAL A 190 -3.41 10.23 24.38
C VAL A 190 -3.70 9.47 23.09
N ALA A 191 -4.62 9.99 22.27
CA ALA A 191 -4.95 9.37 20.98
C ALA A 191 -3.74 9.32 20.02
N PHE A 192 -2.90 10.36 20.03
CA PHE A 192 -1.68 10.37 19.22
C PHE A 192 -0.67 9.32 19.69
N ASN A 193 -0.51 9.11 21.01
CA ASN A 193 0.34 8.04 21.53
C ASN A 193 -0.17 6.64 21.13
N GLU A 194 -1.47 6.45 21.05
CA GLU A 194 -2.03 5.20 20.51
C GLU A 194 -1.76 5.07 19.02
N TYR A 195 -1.98 6.14 18.25
CA TYR A 195 -1.73 6.16 16.81
C TYR A 195 -0.28 5.80 16.45
N ILE A 196 0.71 6.37 17.11
CA ILE A 196 2.12 6.10 16.83
C ILE A 196 2.53 4.67 17.14
N ARG A 197 1.82 3.98 18.05
CA ARG A 197 2.10 2.58 18.40
C ARG A 197 1.50 1.58 17.42
N TYR A 198 0.25 1.77 16.99
CA TYR A 198 -0.46 0.80 16.14
C TYR A 198 -1.40 1.42 15.12
N GLY A 199 -1.63 2.71 15.11
CA GLY A 199 -2.68 3.36 14.33
C GLY A 199 -2.43 3.46 12.83
N TYR A 200 -1.27 3.09 12.32
CA TYR A 200 -0.95 3.25 10.90
C TYR A 200 -1.66 2.22 10.01
N PHE A 201 -1.73 0.96 10.42
CA PHE A 201 -2.38 -0.10 9.63
C PHE A 201 -3.76 -0.46 10.16
N PRO A 202 -4.85 -0.38 9.36
CA PRO A 202 -6.23 -0.63 9.82
C PRO A 202 -6.46 -1.96 10.52
N TYR A 203 -5.67 -2.99 10.24
CA TYR A 203 -5.83 -4.31 10.82
C TYR A 203 -5.49 -4.40 12.32
N TYR A 204 -5.00 -3.31 12.94
CA TYR A 204 -4.83 -3.28 14.40
C TYR A 204 -6.14 -3.52 15.16
N LYS A 205 -7.29 -3.15 14.55
CA LYS A 205 -8.61 -3.36 15.16
C LYS A 205 -9.01 -4.83 15.29
N GLU A 206 -8.40 -5.71 14.52
CA GLU A 206 -8.68 -7.14 14.61
C GLU A 206 -8.12 -7.73 15.92
N ASP A 207 -6.91 -7.32 16.31
CA ASP A 207 -6.25 -7.75 17.53
C ASP A 207 -5.07 -6.83 17.85
N LYS A 208 -5.22 -6.00 18.88
CA LYS A 208 -4.18 -5.05 19.32
C LYS A 208 -3.01 -5.76 20.00
N GLU A 209 -3.24 -6.88 20.69
CA GLU A 209 -2.19 -7.61 21.42
C GLU A 209 -1.23 -8.31 20.46
N LEU A 210 -1.77 -8.86 19.36
CA LEU A 210 -0.97 -9.53 18.32
C LEU A 210 -0.51 -8.61 17.20
N TYR A 211 -0.77 -7.31 17.31
CA TYR A 211 -0.47 -6.36 16.23
C TYR A 211 1.00 -6.34 15.83
N ASN A 212 1.92 -6.26 16.79
CA ASN A 212 3.36 -6.22 16.51
C ASN A 212 3.85 -7.51 15.81
N MET A 213 3.36 -8.67 16.22
CA MET A 213 3.67 -9.95 15.56
C MET A 213 3.16 -9.97 14.11
N ARG A 214 1.97 -9.47 13.85
CA ARG A 214 1.41 -9.35 12.49
C ARG A 214 2.18 -8.36 11.65
N LEU A 215 2.58 -7.23 12.23
CA LEU A 215 3.37 -6.21 11.54
C LEU A 215 4.75 -6.78 11.13
N LEU A 216 5.43 -7.47 12.04
CA LEU A 216 6.70 -8.14 11.75
C LEU A 216 6.53 -9.22 10.68
N SER A 217 5.46 -10.03 10.75
CA SER A 217 5.15 -11.02 9.72
C SER A 217 4.90 -10.37 8.36
N THR A 218 4.18 -9.25 8.33
CA THR A 218 3.93 -8.48 7.10
C THR A 218 5.24 -7.95 6.51
N LEU A 219 6.11 -7.38 7.33
CA LEU A 219 7.42 -6.88 6.91
C LEU A 219 8.30 -8.02 6.36
N ASN A 220 8.34 -9.15 7.05
CA ASN A 220 9.05 -10.33 6.56
C ASN A 220 8.51 -10.80 5.21
N THR A 221 7.19 -10.82 5.02
CA THR A 221 6.58 -11.19 3.73
C THR A 221 7.01 -10.23 2.61
N ILE A 222 7.04 -8.92 2.88
CA ILE A 222 7.49 -7.91 1.91
C ILE A 222 8.96 -8.17 1.52
N ILE A 223 9.83 -8.43 2.48
CA ILE A 223 11.28 -8.58 2.23
C ILE A 223 11.61 -9.97 1.63
N GLU A 224 10.96 -11.04 2.08
CA GLU A 224 11.30 -12.42 1.71
C GLU A 224 10.52 -12.93 0.49
N VAL A 225 9.35 -12.36 0.21
CA VAL A 225 8.47 -12.85 -0.86
C VAL A 225 8.28 -11.78 -1.95
N ASP A 226 7.79 -10.59 -1.60
CA ASP A 226 7.41 -9.59 -2.59
C ASP A 226 8.64 -8.99 -3.31
N LEU A 227 9.68 -8.63 -2.57
CA LEU A 227 10.90 -8.07 -3.13
C LEU A 227 11.61 -9.04 -4.09
N PRO A 228 11.90 -10.31 -3.71
CA PRO A 228 12.53 -11.27 -4.62
C PRO A 228 11.71 -11.58 -5.86
N ALA A 229 10.38 -11.62 -5.73
CA ALA A 229 9.47 -11.88 -6.86
C ALA A 229 9.57 -10.77 -7.93
N MET A 230 9.82 -9.53 -7.53
CA MET A 230 9.85 -8.38 -8.44
C MET A 230 11.23 -8.06 -9.01
N GLU A 231 12.31 -8.22 -8.23
CA GLU A 231 13.66 -7.75 -8.58
C GLU A 231 14.67 -8.88 -8.74
N LYS A 232 14.26 -10.15 -8.75
CA LYS A 232 15.16 -11.33 -8.83
C LYS A 232 16.29 -11.27 -7.81
N ILE A 233 15.96 -10.85 -6.59
CA ILE A 233 16.91 -10.74 -5.48
C ILE A 233 17.23 -12.16 -4.96
N ASP A 234 18.51 -12.48 -4.84
CA ASP A 234 18.94 -13.75 -4.29
C ASP A 234 18.75 -13.82 -2.76
N TYR A 235 18.73 -15.04 -2.21
CA TYR A 235 18.54 -15.29 -0.78
C TYR A 235 19.57 -14.56 0.11
N TYR A 236 20.84 -14.48 -0.32
CA TYR A 236 21.88 -13.77 0.43
C TYR A 236 21.57 -12.28 0.56
N SER A 237 21.07 -11.67 -0.49
CA SER A 237 20.66 -10.27 -0.49
C SER A 237 19.44 -10.05 0.42
N VAL A 238 18.48 -10.98 0.46
CA VAL A 238 17.33 -10.92 1.39
C VAL A 238 17.81 -10.89 2.85
N VAL A 239 18.73 -11.78 3.24
CA VAL A 239 19.30 -11.79 4.60
C VAL A 239 19.98 -10.47 4.94
N LYS A 240 20.73 -9.89 3.99
CA LYS A 240 21.41 -8.59 4.19
C LYS A 240 20.42 -7.43 4.28
N ILE A 241 19.34 -7.46 3.51
CA ILE A 241 18.26 -6.46 3.59
C ILE A 241 17.59 -6.51 4.97
N LYS A 242 17.32 -7.71 5.51
CA LYS A 242 16.76 -7.86 6.87
C LYS A 242 17.72 -7.31 7.93
N LYS A 243 19.01 -7.69 7.86
CA LYS A 243 20.06 -7.17 8.75
C LYS A 243 20.15 -5.63 8.66
N LEU A 244 20.11 -5.08 7.44
CA LEU A 244 20.09 -3.64 7.23
C LEU A 244 18.87 -3.00 7.88
N PHE A 245 17.67 -3.55 7.68
CA PHE A 245 16.46 -3.00 8.27
C PHE A 245 16.52 -2.98 9.80
N ALA A 246 16.98 -4.06 10.44
CA ALA A 246 17.15 -4.12 11.89
C ALA A 246 18.11 -3.02 12.39
N VAL A 247 19.28 -2.88 11.76
CA VAL A 247 20.25 -1.80 12.10
C VAL A 247 19.62 -0.41 11.93
N LEU A 248 18.82 -0.22 10.87
CA LEU A 248 18.14 1.06 10.63
C LEU A 248 17.09 1.34 11.71
N ALA A 249 16.31 0.35 12.12
CA ALA A 249 15.28 0.51 13.15
C ALA A 249 15.87 1.02 14.48
N ASP A 250 17.06 0.58 14.85
CA ASP A 250 17.74 1.00 16.08
C ASP A 250 18.39 2.40 15.97
N LEU A 251 18.71 2.85 14.77
CA LEU A 251 19.50 4.08 14.56
C LEU A 251 18.69 5.29 14.12
N VAL A 252 17.43 5.14 13.69
CA VAL A 252 16.63 6.25 13.14
C VAL A 252 16.20 7.27 14.20
N PRO A 253 16.11 8.57 13.86
CA PRO A 253 16.51 9.18 12.58
C PRO A 253 18.04 9.40 12.49
N PHE A 254 18.69 9.01 11.39
CA PHE A 254 20.13 9.18 11.29
C PHE A 254 20.60 9.59 9.89
N THR A 255 21.84 10.11 9.84
CA THR A 255 22.54 10.42 8.59
C THR A 255 23.42 9.23 8.23
N PRO A 256 23.11 8.46 7.16
CA PRO A 256 23.83 7.22 6.90
C PRO A 256 25.29 7.44 6.52
N ASN A 257 26.21 6.78 7.24
CA ASN A 257 27.54 6.55 6.75
C ASN A 257 27.54 5.29 5.87
N VAL A 258 27.30 5.48 4.57
CA VAL A 258 27.12 4.39 3.60
C VAL A 258 28.32 3.44 3.58
N THR A 259 29.55 3.95 3.77
CA THR A 259 30.77 3.12 3.79
C THR A 259 30.82 2.24 5.03
N GLN A 260 30.58 2.81 6.21
CA GLN A 260 30.55 2.04 7.45
C GLN A 260 29.43 1.00 7.43
N LEU A 261 28.23 1.42 7.06
CA LEU A 261 27.06 0.55 7.00
C LEU A 261 27.22 -0.61 6.00
N SER A 262 27.90 -0.36 4.85
CA SER A 262 28.19 -1.43 3.90
C SER A 262 29.18 -2.46 4.45
N HIS A 263 30.11 -2.03 5.29
CA HIS A 263 31.02 -2.93 6.00
C HIS A 263 30.27 -3.75 7.06
N ASP A 264 29.42 -3.12 7.86
CA ASP A 264 28.70 -3.76 8.98
C ASP A 264 27.74 -4.86 8.51
N ILE A 265 27.14 -4.70 7.32
CA ILE A 265 26.28 -5.71 6.70
C ILE A 265 26.99 -6.57 5.65
N GLU A 266 28.31 -6.46 5.54
CA GLU A 266 29.16 -7.26 4.65
C GLU A 266 28.74 -7.20 3.18
N THR A 267 28.49 -5.99 2.67
CA THR A 267 28.05 -5.77 1.28
C THR A 267 28.85 -4.67 0.58
N THR A 268 28.63 -4.53 -0.72
CA THR A 268 29.22 -3.40 -1.45
C THR A 268 28.40 -2.13 -1.25
N ARG A 269 29.04 -0.97 -1.40
CA ARG A 269 28.34 0.32 -1.37
C ARG A 269 27.19 0.40 -2.38
N VAL A 270 27.36 -0.17 -3.57
CA VAL A 270 26.34 -0.17 -4.62
C VAL A 270 25.15 -1.04 -4.19
N SER A 271 25.40 -2.24 -3.70
CA SER A 271 24.36 -3.13 -3.20
C SER A 271 23.59 -2.50 -2.03
N LEU A 272 24.31 -1.84 -1.09
CA LEU A 272 23.66 -1.15 0.02
C LEU A 272 22.69 -0.06 -0.47
N LEU A 273 23.11 0.76 -1.43
CA LEU A 273 22.21 1.80 -1.98
C LEU A 273 20.99 1.20 -2.68
N ASN A 274 21.13 0.07 -3.36
CA ASN A 274 20.01 -0.67 -3.92
C ASN A 274 19.09 -1.21 -2.82
N TYR A 275 19.64 -1.75 -1.73
CA TYR A 275 18.83 -2.25 -0.61
C TYR A 275 18.04 -1.12 0.07
N LEU A 276 18.66 0.04 0.28
CA LEU A 276 17.97 1.22 0.77
C LEU A 276 16.85 1.66 -0.18
N TYR A 277 17.11 1.67 -1.48
CA TYR A 277 16.09 1.97 -2.49
C TYR A 277 14.92 0.97 -2.45
N TYR A 278 15.18 -0.33 -2.32
CA TYR A 278 14.13 -1.33 -2.23
C TYR A 278 13.29 -1.19 -0.95
N LEU A 279 13.93 -0.93 0.18
CA LEU A 279 13.23 -0.69 1.44
C LEU A 279 12.37 0.58 1.40
N ASP A 280 12.84 1.63 0.75
CA ASP A 280 12.09 2.87 0.52
C ASP A 280 10.85 2.62 -0.36
N LYS A 281 11.02 1.92 -1.48
CA LYS A 281 9.90 1.54 -2.36
C LYS A 281 8.92 0.56 -1.72
N ALA A 282 9.39 -0.27 -0.80
CA ALA A 282 8.54 -1.16 -0.01
C ALA A 282 7.79 -0.44 1.11
N HIS A 283 8.01 0.86 1.32
CA HIS A 283 7.49 1.63 2.46
C HIS A 283 7.87 1.02 3.81
N ALA A 284 9.08 0.48 3.91
CA ALA A 284 9.68 0.08 5.18
C ALA A 284 10.50 1.23 5.79
N ILE A 285 11.13 2.04 4.93
CA ILE A 285 11.87 3.25 5.31
C ILE A 285 11.50 4.42 4.41
N MET A 286 11.87 5.62 4.83
CA MET A 286 11.77 6.85 4.06
C MET A 286 13.16 7.46 3.88
N LEU A 287 13.55 7.72 2.64
CA LEU A 287 14.82 8.35 2.28
C LEU A 287 14.59 9.84 2.00
N LEU A 288 15.26 10.70 2.75
CA LEU A 288 15.25 12.14 2.50
C LEU A 288 16.56 12.55 1.83
N ASN A 289 16.42 13.28 0.74
CA ASN A 289 17.53 13.86 -0.01
C ASN A 289 17.42 15.39 -0.01
N LYS A 290 18.56 16.08 0.18
CA LYS A 290 18.59 17.53 -0.02
C LYS A 290 18.29 17.87 -1.47
N VAL A 291 17.53 18.94 -1.67
CA VAL A 291 17.33 19.54 -2.99
C VAL A 291 18.67 20.15 -3.42
N SER A 292 19.46 19.43 -4.19
CA SER A 292 20.72 19.89 -4.78
C SER A 292 20.67 19.69 -6.30
N GLY A 293 21.13 20.68 -7.05
CA GLY A 293 21.23 20.54 -8.52
C GLY A 293 22.31 19.53 -8.93
N GLY A 294 22.00 18.72 -9.96
CA GLY A 294 22.95 17.83 -10.62
C GLY A 294 23.13 16.43 -10.04
N ILE A 295 24.13 15.71 -10.53
CA ILE A 295 24.41 14.28 -10.29
C ILE A 295 24.59 13.93 -8.79
N LYS A 296 24.88 14.90 -7.93
CA LYS A 296 25.04 14.69 -6.47
C LYS A 296 23.75 14.22 -5.78
N GLN A 297 22.59 14.45 -6.38
CA GLN A 297 21.29 14.03 -5.83
C GLN A 297 21.11 12.50 -5.82
N MET A 298 21.92 11.76 -6.61
CA MET A 298 21.82 10.30 -6.74
C MET A 298 22.83 9.50 -5.90
N SER A 299 23.68 10.15 -5.10
CA SER A 299 24.85 9.46 -4.54
C SER A 299 24.63 8.78 -3.19
N LYS A 300 23.81 9.33 -2.31
CA LYS A 300 23.43 8.75 -1.00
C LYS A 300 22.27 9.57 -0.40
N PRO A 301 21.40 8.97 0.41
CA PRO A 301 20.39 9.73 1.16
C PRO A 301 21.06 10.60 2.24
N ASP A 302 20.50 11.77 2.49
CA ASP A 302 20.95 12.68 3.56
C ASP A 302 20.43 12.25 4.92
N LYS A 303 19.20 11.72 4.97
CA LYS A 303 18.61 11.12 6.18
C LYS A 303 17.76 9.91 5.85
N VAL A 304 17.68 9.00 6.81
CA VAL A 304 16.84 7.81 6.77
C VAL A 304 15.91 7.82 7.98
N TYR A 305 14.65 7.52 7.75
CA TYR A 305 13.62 7.32 8.76
C TYR A 305 12.93 5.97 8.51
N LEU A 306 12.26 5.41 9.51
CA LEU A 306 11.24 4.40 9.25
C LEU A 306 10.04 5.06 8.57
N ASP A 307 9.34 4.33 7.70
CA ASP A 307 8.18 4.85 6.96
C ASP A 307 7.04 5.26 7.91
N ASN A 308 6.89 4.50 8.98
CA ASN A 308 5.92 4.82 10.03
C ASN A 308 6.44 4.42 11.42
N THR A 309 5.87 5.02 12.46
CA THR A 309 6.31 4.84 13.85
C THR A 309 6.00 3.47 14.42
N CYS A 310 4.99 2.75 13.89
CA CYS A 310 4.67 1.41 14.35
C CYS A 310 5.84 0.43 14.15
N LEU A 311 6.67 0.67 13.13
CA LEU A 311 7.86 -0.15 12.83
C LEU A 311 8.95 -0.04 13.92
N LEU A 312 8.96 1.01 14.74
CA LEU A 312 9.89 1.14 15.88
C LEU A 312 9.65 0.06 16.94
N TYR A 313 8.41 -0.37 17.10
CA TYR A 313 8.02 -1.34 18.12
C TYR A 313 8.17 -2.80 17.67
N THR A 314 8.64 -3.04 16.45
CA THR A 314 8.93 -4.40 15.96
C THR A 314 10.29 -4.90 16.41
N SER A 315 11.25 -4.01 16.72
CA SER A 315 12.55 -4.39 17.28
C SER A 315 12.44 -4.87 18.72
N ASP A 316 11.59 -4.21 19.54
CA ASP A 316 11.39 -4.57 20.96
C ASP A 316 10.70 -5.94 21.12
N ALA A 317 9.89 -6.37 20.14
CA ALA A 317 9.23 -7.67 20.17
C ALA A 317 10.15 -8.86 19.80
N ALA A 318 11.36 -8.59 19.35
CA ALA A 318 12.35 -9.62 19.00
C ALA A 318 13.28 -9.96 20.17
N ASP A 319 13.24 -9.15 21.26
CA ASP A 319 14.11 -9.28 22.43
C ASP A 319 13.37 -9.89 23.67
N GLU A 320 12.05 -10.14 23.58
CA GLU A 320 11.27 -10.93 24.54
C GLU A 320 11.01 -12.36 24.02
#